data_f9cfabca754ac2f9eaab5389c3607ebe
#
_entry.id   f9cfabca754ac2f9eaab5389c3607ebe
#
_cell.length_a   1.000
_cell.length_b   1.000
_cell.length_c   1.000
_cell.angle_alpha   90.00
_cell.angle_beta   90.00
_cell.angle_gamma   90.00
#
_symmetry.space_group_name_H-M   'P 1'
#
loop_
_entity.id
_entity.type
_entity.pdbx_description
1 polymer ?
#
loop_
_entity_poly.entity_id
_entity_poly.type
_entity_poly.pdbx_seq_one_letter_code
_entity_poly.pdbx_strand_id
1 'polypeptide(L)'
;MENDVIEKNATQVVEDKMEKYKRQKNIELYKSYRVFSYDLLFYYAIIYLFLTIEKGISAAQVLQFDAFYILFRFLMQIPSTLLIQKIGKRKSIIIASVVIAIHSLIIMVATNFEQLLVSQLLCAFGFTIKATCETDMLYDAIPHGEKRGSTFAKIDGKANARHYYLEAVSSVISGFLFVVNPYLPMILCFIILVLTSVLSTKFEELQKVQSKNTIKAELKNLKYSFRNILKSKRLKSLLICNSLMVAMIKILQNLRNTVLLDIGVPEQYFGIIFAVLGIIAGIAAKNQDRIHKKYRNKTLAFLMIPTAISFLVLGVLTAMKIDVKYSMPIIFVVFAVQYIMKGPYYVLIKRYFNNFTNSESRIKIATVNNFAENLIVSVLMFGASFVLDIVPVSETLIIVGIVVTALTLILLRYMKKTVGLKAEQYGKKEIL
;
A
#
# COMPACT_ATOMS: atom_id res chain seq x y z
N MET A 1 20.90 9.16 -53.99
CA MET A 1 21.63 9.51 -52.73
C MET A 1 21.03 10.73 -52.05
N GLU A 2 20.87 11.89 -52.70
CA GLU A 2 20.34 13.11 -52.07
C GLU A 2 18.84 12.97 -51.70
N ASN A 3 18.03 12.38 -52.58
CA ASN A 3 16.62 12.09 -52.28
C ASN A 3 16.42 11.08 -51.16
N ASP A 4 17.30 10.07 -51.03
CA ASP A 4 17.23 9.08 -49.93
C ASP A 4 17.59 9.72 -48.58
N VAL A 5 18.47 10.73 -48.55
CA VAL A 5 18.82 11.47 -47.35
C VAL A 5 17.70 12.40 -46.91
N ILE A 6 17.03 13.06 -47.86
CA ILE A 6 15.88 13.94 -47.59
C ILE A 6 14.70 13.11 -47.06
N GLU A 7 14.40 11.96 -47.67
CA GLU A 7 13.33 11.07 -47.26
C GLU A 7 13.59 10.45 -45.85
N LYS A 8 14.83 10.05 -45.55
CA LYS A 8 15.22 9.61 -44.19
C LYS A 8 15.09 10.71 -43.15
N ASN A 9 15.54 11.95 -43.48
CA ASN A 9 15.40 13.08 -42.56
C ASN A 9 13.93 13.44 -42.33
N ALA A 10 13.08 13.42 -43.35
CA ALA A 10 11.65 13.65 -43.22
C ALA A 10 10.97 12.57 -42.36
N THR A 11 11.33 11.31 -42.54
CA THR A 11 10.81 10.18 -41.74
C THR A 11 11.20 10.32 -40.29
N GLN A 12 12.46 10.68 -40.00
CA GLN A 12 12.96 10.86 -38.66
C GLN A 12 12.27 12.04 -37.94
N VAL A 13 12.02 13.13 -38.60
CA VAL A 13 11.26 14.29 -38.08
C VAL A 13 9.80 13.91 -37.74
N VAL A 14 9.18 13.07 -38.55
CA VAL A 14 7.82 12.58 -38.32
C VAL A 14 7.80 11.63 -37.12
N GLU A 15 8.76 10.72 -37.00
CA GLU A 15 8.90 9.82 -35.88
C GLU A 15 9.13 10.56 -34.55
N ASP A 16 9.99 11.57 -34.53
CA ASP A 16 10.24 12.42 -33.37
C ASP A 16 8.99 13.19 -32.91
N LYS A 17 8.23 13.74 -33.86
CA LYS A 17 6.96 14.42 -33.57
C LYS A 17 5.91 13.45 -33.03
N MET A 18 5.82 12.24 -33.61
CA MET A 18 4.89 11.21 -33.15
C MET A 18 5.24 10.72 -31.74
N GLU A 19 6.52 10.52 -31.44
CA GLU A 19 6.97 10.13 -30.10
C GLU A 19 6.68 11.22 -29.06
N LYS A 20 6.94 12.49 -29.40
CA LYS A 20 6.60 13.64 -28.54
C LYS A 20 5.09 13.70 -28.26
N TYR A 21 4.25 13.46 -29.26
CA TYR A 21 2.81 13.41 -29.09
C TYR A 21 2.39 12.27 -28.14
N LYS A 22 2.91 11.04 -28.35
CA LYS A 22 2.63 9.90 -27.47
C LYS A 22 3.03 10.16 -26.02
N ARG A 23 4.20 10.76 -25.80
CA ARG A 23 4.69 11.15 -24.47
C ARG A 23 3.75 12.14 -23.78
N GLN A 24 3.36 13.22 -24.50
CA GLN A 24 2.45 14.22 -23.96
C GLN A 24 1.07 13.63 -23.64
N LYS A 25 0.53 12.79 -24.54
CA LYS A 25 -0.74 12.08 -24.34
C LYS A 25 -0.70 11.20 -23.08
N ASN A 26 0.37 10.45 -22.88
CA ASN A 26 0.53 9.61 -21.69
C ASN A 26 0.61 10.44 -20.39
N ILE A 27 1.29 11.58 -20.40
CA ILE A 27 1.36 12.47 -19.24
C ILE A 27 -0.03 13.01 -18.86
N GLU A 28 -0.79 13.51 -19.86
CA GLU A 28 -2.13 14.06 -19.60
C GLU A 28 -3.10 12.96 -19.15
N LEU A 29 -3.06 11.81 -19.80
CA LEU A 29 -3.89 10.67 -19.43
C LEU A 29 -3.56 10.17 -18.02
N TYR A 30 -2.28 10.10 -17.63
CA TYR A 30 -1.85 9.68 -16.31
C TYR A 30 -2.45 10.54 -15.19
N LYS A 31 -2.51 11.86 -15.40
CA LYS A 31 -3.06 12.80 -14.40
C LYS A 31 -4.51 12.48 -14.02
N SER A 32 -5.32 12.02 -14.99
CA SER A 32 -6.71 11.64 -14.77
C SER A 32 -6.84 10.17 -14.36
N TYR A 33 -6.16 9.28 -15.06
CA TYR A 33 -6.16 7.85 -14.79
C TYR A 33 -5.75 7.54 -13.34
N ARG A 34 -4.63 8.13 -12.86
CA ARG A 34 -4.09 7.88 -11.53
C ARG A 34 -5.04 8.25 -10.40
N VAL A 35 -5.90 9.24 -10.59
CA VAL A 35 -6.91 9.65 -9.60
C VAL A 35 -7.89 8.51 -9.30
N PHE A 36 -8.28 7.75 -10.31
CA PHE A 36 -9.23 6.65 -10.17
C PHE A 36 -8.57 5.29 -9.99
N SER A 37 -7.31 5.15 -10.43
CA SER A 37 -6.60 3.87 -10.45
C SER A 37 -5.69 3.64 -9.25
N TYR A 38 -5.38 4.68 -8.45
CA TYR A 38 -4.41 4.57 -7.35
C TYR A 38 -4.78 3.47 -6.37
N ASP A 39 -6.04 3.44 -5.95
CA ASP A 39 -6.61 2.44 -5.05
C ASP A 39 -8.11 2.29 -5.30
N LEU A 40 -8.81 1.44 -4.54
CA LEU A 40 -10.22 1.15 -4.68
C LEU A 40 -11.08 2.23 -4.00
N LEU A 41 -11.80 3.02 -4.81
CA LEU A 41 -12.76 4.00 -4.31
C LEU A 41 -14.08 3.30 -3.91
N PHE A 42 -14.79 3.82 -2.93
CA PHE A 42 -16.04 3.27 -2.38
C PHE A 42 -15.89 1.87 -1.74
N TYR A 43 -14.67 1.41 -1.48
CA TYR A 43 -14.37 0.05 -1.04
C TYR A 43 -13.95 -0.02 0.44
N TYR A 44 -12.86 0.67 0.81
CA TYR A 44 -12.19 0.46 2.10
C TYR A 44 -13.03 0.83 3.33
N ALA A 45 -13.95 1.78 3.19
CA ALA A 45 -14.81 2.18 4.29
C ALA A 45 -15.84 1.11 4.66
N ILE A 46 -16.23 0.27 3.70
CA ILE A 46 -17.37 -0.65 3.87
C ILE A 46 -17.05 -2.11 3.64
N ILE A 47 -15.89 -2.45 3.06
CA ILE A 47 -15.60 -3.85 2.71
C ILE A 47 -15.69 -4.78 3.91
N TYR A 48 -15.22 -4.35 5.08
CA TYR A 48 -15.34 -5.14 6.31
C TYR A 48 -16.81 -5.40 6.64
N LEU A 49 -17.65 -4.37 6.62
CA LEU A 49 -19.09 -4.48 6.87
C LEU A 49 -19.77 -5.37 5.83
N PHE A 50 -19.41 -5.20 4.55
CA PHE A 50 -19.96 -6.01 3.46
C PHE A 50 -19.61 -7.49 3.64
N LEU A 51 -18.39 -7.81 4.01
CA LEU A 51 -17.96 -9.20 4.22
C LEU A 51 -18.57 -9.81 5.46
N THR A 52 -18.72 -9.07 6.55
CA THR A 52 -19.27 -9.61 7.80
C THR A 52 -20.79 -9.63 7.82
N ILE A 53 -21.45 -8.55 7.42
CA ILE A 53 -22.91 -8.43 7.51
C ILE A 53 -23.59 -9.09 6.31
N GLU A 54 -23.12 -8.80 5.09
CA GLU A 54 -23.77 -9.28 3.87
C GLU A 54 -23.32 -10.69 3.47
N LYS A 55 -22.03 -10.99 3.60
CA LYS A 55 -21.47 -12.32 3.24
C LYS A 55 -21.38 -13.29 4.43
N GLY A 56 -21.62 -12.83 5.65
CA GLY A 56 -21.68 -13.68 6.85
C GLY A 56 -20.35 -14.32 7.23
N ILE A 57 -19.21 -13.78 6.76
CA ILE A 57 -17.90 -14.30 7.15
C ILE A 57 -17.43 -13.69 8.49
N SER A 58 -16.70 -14.47 9.28
CA SER A 58 -16.22 -14.02 10.59
C SER A 58 -15.18 -12.92 10.49
N ALA A 59 -15.01 -12.15 11.57
CA ALA A 59 -13.95 -11.14 11.68
C ALA A 59 -12.55 -11.76 11.49
N ALA A 60 -12.33 -12.98 11.96
CA ALA A 60 -11.09 -13.73 11.74
C ALA A 60 -10.88 -14.04 10.26
N GLN A 61 -11.93 -14.47 9.55
CA GLN A 61 -11.88 -14.72 8.11
C GLN A 61 -11.63 -13.42 7.32
N VAL A 62 -12.16 -12.25 7.74
CA VAL A 62 -11.83 -10.97 7.10
C VAL A 62 -10.34 -10.64 7.27
N LEU A 63 -9.77 -10.89 8.44
CA LEU A 63 -8.34 -10.69 8.66
C LEU A 63 -7.50 -11.68 7.84
N GLN A 64 -7.97 -12.94 7.66
CA GLN A 64 -7.36 -13.92 6.77
C GLN A 64 -7.45 -13.48 5.31
N PHE A 65 -8.60 -12.97 4.88
CA PHE A 65 -8.83 -12.44 3.53
C PHE A 65 -7.79 -11.38 3.15
N ASP A 66 -7.49 -10.43 4.05
CA ASP A 66 -6.45 -9.43 3.84
C ASP A 66 -5.03 -10.02 3.95
N ALA A 67 -4.81 -11.00 4.84
CA ALA A 67 -3.53 -11.70 4.94
C ALA A 67 -3.21 -12.47 3.65
N PHE A 68 -4.20 -13.14 3.05
CA PHE A 68 -4.08 -13.80 1.75
C PHE A 68 -3.77 -12.81 0.62
N TYR A 69 -4.41 -11.63 0.60
CA TYR A 69 -4.06 -10.59 -0.37
C TYR A 69 -2.58 -10.23 -0.33
N ILE A 70 -2.02 -10.03 0.86
CA ILE A 70 -0.62 -9.68 1.04
C ILE A 70 0.29 -10.85 0.64
N LEU A 71 -0.08 -12.08 1.01
CA LEU A 71 0.63 -13.30 0.61
C LEU A 71 0.61 -13.47 -0.91
N PHE A 72 -0.53 -13.26 -1.56
CA PHE A 72 -0.64 -13.34 -3.01
C PHE A 72 0.18 -12.24 -3.71
N ARG A 73 0.27 -11.04 -3.17
CA ARG A 73 1.19 -10.00 -3.68
C ARG A 73 2.65 -10.44 -3.63
N PHE A 74 3.04 -11.13 -2.57
CA PHE A 74 4.36 -11.74 -2.48
C PHE A 74 4.57 -12.78 -3.58
N LEU A 75 3.64 -13.71 -3.76
CA LEU A 75 3.73 -14.78 -4.76
C LEU A 75 3.67 -14.25 -6.20
N MET A 76 2.85 -13.23 -6.46
CA MET A 76 2.64 -12.66 -7.80
C MET A 76 3.72 -11.68 -8.24
N GLN A 77 4.67 -11.30 -7.39
CA GLN A 77 5.70 -10.32 -7.73
C GLN A 77 6.57 -10.75 -8.93
N ILE A 78 7.03 -12.00 -8.94
CA ILE A 78 7.86 -12.53 -10.04
C ILE A 78 7.02 -12.80 -11.31
N PRO A 79 5.88 -13.50 -11.24
CA PRO A 79 5.01 -13.69 -12.40
C PRO A 79 4.60 -12.39 -13.08
N SER A 80 4.25 -11.37 -12.28
CA SER A 80 3.87 -10.03 -12.80
C SER A 80 5.03 -9.35 -13.53
N THR A 81 6.24 -9.40 -12.97
CA THR A 81 7.44 -8.83 -13.62
C THR A 81 7.72 -9.48 -14.98
N LEU A 82 7.64 -10.80 -15.05
CA LEU A 82 7.85 -11.56 -16.29
C LEU A 82 6.76 -11.29 -17.33
N LEU A 83 5.51 -11.14 -16.88
CA LEU A 83 4.42 -10.77 -17.78
C LEU A 83 4.68 -9.39 -18.40
N ILE A 84 5.05 -8.39 -17.59
CA ILE A 84 5.36 -7.04 -18.05
C ILE A 84 6.51 -7.06 -19.08
N GLN A 85 7.54 -7.84 -18.82
CA GLN A 85 8.68 -8.00 -19.73
C GLN A 85 8.30 -8.70 -21.05
N LYS A 86 7.30 -9.59 -21.03
CA LYS A 86 6.87 -10.34 -22.20
C LYS A 86 5.90 -9.56 -23.11
N ILE A 87 4.93 -8.88 -22.54
CA ILE A 87 3.83 -8.25 -23.31
C ILE A 87 3.88 -6.72 -23.36
N GLY A 88 4.81 -6.09 -22.62
CA GLY A 88 4.96 -4.64 -22.52
C GLY A 88 4.08 -4.00 -21.43
N LYS A 89 4.40 -2.74 -21.09
CA LYS A 89 3.77 -2.01 -19.98
C LYS A 89 2.30 -1.68 -20.28
N ARG A 90 2.01 -1.24 -21.51
CA ARG A 90 0.64 -0.86 -21.91
C ARG A 90 -0.33 -2.04 -21.80
N LYS A 91 -0.01 -3.19 -22.41
CA LYS A 91 -0.87 -4.39 -22.32
C LYS A 91 -1.02 -4.88 -20.89
N SER A 92 0.05 -4.83 -20.11
CA SER A 92 0.05 -5.26 -18.69
C SER A 92 -0.88 -4.38 -17.85
N ILE A 93 -0.89 -3.07 -18.04
CA ILE A 93 -1.79 -2.15 -17.30
C ILE A 93 -3.26 -2.40 -17.65
N ILE A 94 -3.57 -2.69 -18.92
CA ILE A 94 -4.92 -3.03 -19.35
C ILE A 94 -5.38 -4.32 -18.67
N ILE A 95 -4.58 -5.39 -18.75
CA ILE A 95 -4.88 -6.66 -18.09
C ILE A 95 -5.07 -6.45 -16.59
N ALA A 96 -4.17 -5.71 -15.93
CA ALA A 96 -4.26 -5.44 -14.50
C ALA A 96 -5.56 -4.71 -14.13
N SER A 97 -5.96 -3.70 -14.90
CA SER A 97 -7.20 -2.94 -14.65
C SER A 97 -8.45 -3.81 -14.82
N VAL A 98 -8.48 -4.63 -15.88
CA VAL A 98 -9.59 -5.58 -16.12
C VAL A 98 -9.68 -6.63 -15.00
N VAL A 99 -8.54 -7.19 -14.58
CA VAL A 99 -8.50 -8.22 -13.52
C VAL A 99 -8.96 -7.64 -12.18
N ILE A 100 -8.63 -6.38 -11.87
CA ILE A 100 -9.13 -5.71 -10.65
C ILE A 100 -10.65 -5.45 -10.74
N ALA A 101 -11.18 -5.11 -11.92
CA ALA A 101 -12.63 -4.99 -12.09
C ALA A 101 -13.34 -6.35 -11.89
N ILE A 102 -12.78 -7.44 -12.41
CA ILE A 102 -13.29 -8.81 -12.19
C ILE A 102 -13.24 -9.17 -10.70
N HIS A 103 -12.17 -8.82 -9.98
CA HIS A 103 -12.11 -8.98 -8.52
C HIS A 103 -13.32 -8.36 -7.81
N SER A 104 -13.64 -7.10 -8.13
CA SER A 104 -14.78 -6.41 -7.51
C SER A 104 -16.11 -7.08 -7.84
N LEU A 105 -16.27 -7.60 -9.05
CA LEU A 105 -17.45 -8.36 -9.45
C LEU A 105 -17.56 -9.69 -8.66
N ILE A 106 -16.46 -10.43 -8.55
CA ILE A 106 -16.46 -11.71 -7.81
C ILE A 106 -16.84 -11.50 -6.36
N ILE A 107 -16.34 -10.46 -5.68
CA ILE A 107 -16.73 -10.17 -4.29
C ILE A 107 -18.26 -10.00 -4.16
N MET A 108 -18.90 -9.34 -5.10
CA MET A 108 -20.36 -9.12 -5.06
C MET A 108 -21.13 -10.43 -5.21
N VAL A 109 -20.69 -11.34 -6.08
CA VAL A 109 -21.40 -12.59 -6.37
C VAL A 109 -20.92 -13.79 -5.53
N ALA A 110 -19.82 -13.67 -4.82
CA ALA A 110 -19.26 -14.76 -4.00
C ALA A 110 -20.24 -15.21 -2.91
N THR A 111 -20.35 -16.52 -2.76
CA THR A 111 -21.21 -17.19 -1.77
C THR A 111 -20.43 -17.93 -0.69
N ASN A 112 -19.13 -18.12 -0.87
CA ASN A 112 -18.25 -18.81 0.06
C ASN A 112 -16.86 -18.16 0.14
N PHE A 113 -16.09 -18.55 1.17
CA PHE A 113 -14.80 -17.96 1.45
C PHE A 113 -13.74 -18.26 0.36
N GLU A 114 -13.79 -19.44 -0.27
CA GLU A 114 -12.86 -19.82 -1.35
C GLU A 114 -13.01 -18.91 -2.56
N GLN A 115 -14.24 -18.56 -2.96
CA GLN A 115 -14.48 -17.59 -4.04
C GLN A 115 -13.95 -16.21 -3.70
N LEU A 116 -14.07 -15.78 -2.44
CA LEU A 116 -13.45 -14.54 -1.96
C LEU A 116 -11.92 -14.60 -2.05
N LEU A 117 -11.28 -15.75 -1.75
CA LEU A 117 -9.84 -15.93 -1.92
C LEU A 117 -9.40 -15.85 -3.38
N VAL A 118 -10.18 -16.41 -4.31
CA VAL A 118 -9.93 -16.26 -5.75
C VAL A 118 -9.97 -14.78 -6.14
N SER A 119 -10.95 -14.04 -5.62
CA SER A 119 -11.00 -12.60 -5.88
C SER A 119 -9.75 -11.86 -5.38
N GLN A 120 -9.24 -12.22 -4.18
CA GLN A 120 -8.02 -11.62 -3.63
C GLN A 120 -6.76 -11.95 -4.44
N LEU A 121 -6.68 -13.17 -5.00
CA LEU A 121 -5.58 -13.54 -5.89
C LEU A 121 -5.55 -12.63 -7.14
N LEU A 122 -6.72 -12.38 -7.75
CA LEU A 122 -6.86 -11.48 -8.88
C LEU A 122 -6.51 -10.03 -8.50
N CYS A 123 -7.01 -9.56 -7.36
CA CYS A 123 -6.70 -8.24 -6.83
C CYS A 123 -5.18 -8.05 -6.64
N ALA A 124 -4.54 -9.02 -5.97
CA ALA A 124 -3.11 -9.00 -5.71
C ALA A 124 -2.28 -9.01 -7.00
N PHE A 125 -2.66 -9.81 -7.99
CA PHE A 125 -2.02 -9.85 -9.30
C PHE A 125 -2.15 -8.51 -10.03
N GLY A 126 -3.36 -7.97 -10.11
CA GLY A 126 -3.62 -6.69 -10.76
C GLY A 126 -2.84 -5.54 -10.11
N PHE A 127 -2.91 -5.38 -8.78
CA PHE A 127 -2.18 -4.32 -8.08
C PHE A 127 -0.65 -4.50 -8.12
N THR A 128 -0.14 -5.72 -8.20
CA THR A 128 1.30 -5.96 -8.34
C THR A 128 1.81 -5.48 -9.70
N ILE A 129 1.07 -5.73 -10.77
CA ILE A 129 1.37 -5.21 -12.11
C ILE A 129 1.27 -3.68 -12.13
N LYS A 130 0.17 -3.10 -11.61
CA LYS A 130 -0.04 -1.66 -11.58
C LYS A 130 1.06 -0.92 -10.83
N ALA A 131 1.46 -1.42 -9.68
CA ALA A 131 2.51 -0.82 -8.87
C ALA A 131 3.84 -0.66 -9.61
N THR A 132 4.12 -1.53 -10.58
CA THR A 132 5.31 -1.46 -11.42
C THR A 132 5.07 -0.61 -12.68
N CYS A 133 3.98 -0.89 -13.41
CA CYS A 133 3.76 -0.29 -14.73
C CYS A 133 3.36 1.18 -14.70
N GLU A 134 2.48 1.59 -13.79
CA GLU A 134 1.90 2.94 -13.80
C GLU A 134 2.96 4.02 -13.62
N THR A 135 3.78 3.89 -12.59
CA THR A 135 4.86 4.85 -12.30
C THR A 135 5.93 4.84 -13.38
N ASP A 136 6.26 3.67 -13.91
CA ASP A 136 7.25 3.53 -14.97
C ASP A 136 6.78 4.16 -16.28
N MET A 137 5.50 4.00 -16.66
CA MET A 137 4.93 4.63 -17.86
C MET A 137 4.97 6.16 -17.77
N LEU A 138 4.67 6.74 -16.61
CA LEU A 138 4.83 8.18 -16.40
C LEU A 138 6.30 8.58 -16.50
N TYR A 139 7.20 7.83 -15.87
CA TYR A 139 8.63 8.14 -15.89
C TYR A 139 9.20 8.09 -17.31
N ASP A 140 8.81 7.10 -18.12
CA ASP A 140 9.21 6.99 -19.53
C ASP A 140 8.65 8.11 -20.41
N ALA A 141 7.46 8.63 -20.08
CA ALA A 141 6.84 9.71 -20.83
C ALA A 141 7.53 11.07 -20.59
N ILE A 142 8.18 11.27 -19.44
CA ILE A 142 8.89 12.52 -19.14
C ILE A 142 10.22 12.56 -19.88
N PRO A 143 10.53 13.64 -20.63
CA PRO A 143 11.79 13.77 -21.34
C PRO A 143 13.01 13.61 -20.43
N HIS A 144 14.09 13.06 -20.99
CA HIS A 144 15.35 12.94 -20.30
C HIS A 144 15.93 14.33 -19.95
N GLY A 145 16.48 14.49 -18.73
CA GLY A 145 17.10 15.73 -18.27
C GLY A 145 17.17 15.79 -16.73
N GLU A 146 17.92 16.76 -16.22
CA GLU A 146 18.15 16.94 -14.77
C GLU A 146 16.86 17.12 -13.95
N LYS A 147 15.80 17.69 -14.54
CA LYS A 147 14.50 17.94 -13.88
C LYS A 147 13.52 16.76 -13.97
N ARG A 148 13.90 15.64 -14.59
CA ARG A 148 12.98 14.48 -14.81
C ARG A 148 12.37 13.97 -13.51
N GLY A 149 13.20 13.74 -12.51
CA GLY A 149 12.74 13.24 -11.21
C GLY A 149 11.81 14.22 -10.46
N SER A 150 12.11 15.52 -10.52
CA SER A 150 11.26 16.54 -9.89
C SER A 150 9.93 16.71 -10.61
N THR A 151 9.93 16.63 -11.95
CA THR A 151 8.71 16.67 -12.77
C THR A 151 7.83 15.45 -12.50
N PHE A 152 8.42 14.25 -12.43
CA PHE A 152 7.73 13.03 -12.03
C PHE A 152 7.05 13.18 -10.65
N ALA A 153 7.83 13.58 -9.65
CA ALA A 153 7.32 13.74 -8.28
C ALA A 153 6.18 14.77 -8.20
N LYS A 154 6.24 15.85 -8.99
CA LYS A 154 5.19 16.87 -9.05
C LYS A 154 3.91 16.35 -9.69
N ILE A 155 3.99 15.58 -10.78
CA ILE A 155 2.82 15.04 -11.48
C ILE A 155 2.17 13.93 -10.66
N ASP A 156 2.96 12.93 -10.23
CA ASP A 156 2.47 11.80 -9.43
C ASP A 156 1.91 12.26 -8.07
N GLY A 157 2.63 13.16 -7.39
CA GLY A 157 2.18 13.71 -6.11
C GLY A 157 0.86 14.46 -6.19
N LYS A 158 0.64 15.26 -7.28
CA LYS A 158 -0.64 15.94 -7.49
C LYS A 158 -1.79 14.97 -7.79
N ALA A 159 -1.52 13.93 -8.61
CA ALA A 159 -2.53 12.92 -8.92
C ALA A 159 -2.92 12.11 -7.67
N ASN A 160 -1.93 11.69 -6.88
CA ASN A 160 -2.15 10.98 -5.62
C ASN A 160 -2.91 11.84 -4.60
N ALA A 161 -2.60 13.14 -4.48
CA ALA A 161 -3.34 14.04 -3.60
C ALA A 161 -4.82 14.15 -3.99
N ARG A 162 -5.13 14.24 -5.31
CA ARG A 162 -6.52 14.25 -5.81
C ARG A 162 -7.23 12.94 -5.49
N HIS A 163 -6.54 11.81 -5.62
CA HIS A 163 -7.09 10.51 -5.22
C HIS A 163 -7.49 10.49 -3.74
N TYR A 164 -6.61 10.92 -2.84
CA TYR A 164 -6.91 10.94 -1.40
C TYR A 164 -8.10 11.83 -1.03
N TYR A 165 -8.28 12.98 -1.73
CA TYR A 165 -9.50 13.78 -1.53
C TYR A 165 -10.76 13.03 -2.01
N LEU A 166 -10.67 12.38 -3.16
CA LEU A 166 -11.79 11.60 -3.70
C LEU A 166 -12.09 10.37 -2.82
N GLU A 167 -11.06 9.71 -2.29
CA GLU A 167 -11.19 8.59 -1.34
C GLU A 167 -11.89 9.05 -0.05
N ALA A 168 -11.53 10.20 0.51
CA ALA A 168 -12.20 10.72 1.69
C ALA A 168 -13.70 10.97 1.44
N VAL A 169 -14.03 11.61 0.31
CA VAL A 169 -15.43 11.85 -0.08
C VAL A 169 -16.17 10.54 -0.33
N SER A 170 -15.57 9.62 -1.10
CA SER A 170 -16.18 8.32 -1.40
C SER A 170 -16.38 7.47 -0.15
N SER A 171 -15.47 7.55 0.84
CA SER A 171 -15.61 6.85 2.12
C SER A 171 -16.84 7.32 2.91
N VAL A 172 -17.05 8.63 2.98
CA VAL A 172 -18.25 9.18 3.64
C VAL A 172 -19.52 8.74 2.93
N ILE A 173 -19.56 8.89 1.60
CA ILE A 173 -20.72 8.50 0.78
C ILE A 173 -20.99 7.00 0.91
N SER A 174 -19.94 6.16 0.92
CA SER A 174 -20.07 4.71 1.06
C SER A 174 -20.78 4.29 2.33
N GLY A 175 -20.49 4.95 3.46
CA GLY A 175 -21.15 4.63 4.72
C GLY A 175 -22.66 4.85 4.67
N PHE A 176 -23.13 5.94 4.08
CA PHE A 176 -24.56 6.22 3.91
C PHE A 176 -25.21 5.28 2.87
N LEU A 177 -24.54 5.06 1.75
CA LEU A 177 -25.06 4.14 0.71
C LEU A 177 -25.18 2.70 1.22
N PHE A 178 -24.25 2.27 2.09
CA PHE A 178 -24.27 0.93 2.67
C PHE A 178 -25.56 0.66 3.46
N VAL A 179 -26.04 1.63 4.23
CA VAL A 179 -27.29 1.52 5.00
C VAL A 179 -28.52 1.44 4.08
N VAL A 180 -28.49 2.11 2.92
CA VAL A 180 -29.58 2.04 1.93
C VAL A 180 -29.59 0.66 1.24
N ASN A 181 -28.43 0.23 0.76
CA ASN A 181 -28.21 -1.11 0.20
C ASN A 181 -26.70 -1.42 0.21
N PRO A 182 -26.28 -2.54 0.85
CA PRO A 182 -24.87 -2.91 0.98
C PRO A 182 -24.14 -3.06 -0.36
N TYR A 183 -24.85 -3.38 -1.44
CA TYR A 183 -24.25 -3.54 -2.78
C TYR A 183 -23.98 -2.21 -3.49
N LEU A 184 -24.65 -1.10 -3.15
CA LEU A 184 -24.50 0.18 -3.87
C LEU A 184 -23.05 0.69 -3.89
N PRO A 185 -22.31 0.74 -2.77
CA PRO A 185 -20.91 1.16 -2.80
C PRO A 185 -20.04 0.23 -3.64
N MET A 186 -20.29 -1.08 -3.61
CA MET A 186 -19.55 -2.08 -4.37
C MET A 186 -19.80 -1.95 -5.87
N ILE A 187 -21.05 -1.65 -6.28
CA ILE A 187 -21.43 -1.38 -7.67
C ILE A 187 -20.72 -0.10 -8.16
N LEU A 188 -20.69 0.97 -7.36
CA LEU A 188 -19.94 2.19 -7.71
C LEU A 188 -18.44 1.93 -7.85
N CYS A 189 -17.85 1.14 -6.95
CA CYS A 189 -16.47 0.69 -7.06
C CYS A 189 -16.24 -0.04 -8.40
N PHE A 190 -17.09 -1.01 -8.74
CA PHE A 190 -17.00 -1.76 -9.99
C PHE A 190 -17.11 -0.85 -11.22
N ILE A 191 -18.07 0.08 -11.26
CA ILE A 191 -18.24 1.05 -12.36
C ILE A 191 -16.96 1.87 -12.55
N ILE A 192 -16.37 2.38 -11.47
CA ILE A 192 -15.11 3.16 -11.54
C ILE A 192 -13.97 2.28 -12.06
N LEU A 193 -13.89 1.02 -11.65
CA LEU A 193 -12.86 0.09 -12.12
C LEU A 193 -13.02 -0.22 -13.62
N VAL A 194 -14.25 -0.38 -14.11
CA VAL A 194 -14.54 -0.54 -15.55
C VAL A 194 -14.13 0.72 -16.30
N LEU A 195 -14.51 1.91 -15.84
CA LEU A 195 -14.07 3.17 -16.45
C LEU A 195 -12.55 3.32 -16.47
N THR A 196 -11.88 2.93 -15.37
CA THR A 196 -10.42 2.92 -15.28
C THR A 196 -9.80 1.94 -16.27
N SER A 197 -10.43 0.77 -16.47
CA SER A 197 -9.99 -0.21 -17.47
C SER A 197 -10.10 0.34 -18.90
N VAL A 198 -11.19 1.05 -19.22
CA VAL A 198 -11.37 1.73 -20.50
C VAL A 198 -10.33 2.84 -20.67
N LEU A 199 -10.06 3.65 -19.64
CA LEU A 199 -9.03 4.68 -19.69
C LEU A 199 -7.64 4.08 -19.94
N SER A 200 -7.34 2.92 -19.36
CA SER A 200 -6.04 2.26 -19.52
C SER A 200 -5.73 1.87 -20.96
N THR A 201 -6.76 1.61 -21.79
CA THR A 201 -6.57 1.27 -23.22
C THR A 201 -6.02 2.44 -24.05
N LYS A 202 -6.21 3.68 -23.58
CA LYS A 202 -5.79 4.91 -24.28
C LYS A 202 -4.30 5.22 -24.14
N PHE A 203 -3.58 4.54 -23.25
CA PHE A 203 -2.13 4.69 -23.14
C PHE A 203 -1.41 4.22 -24.40
N GLU A 204 -0.27 4.86 -24.70
CA GLU A 204 0.62 4.48 -25.78
C GLU A 204 1.86 3.79 -25.25
N GLU A 205 2.33 2.75 -25.92
CA GLU A 205 3.60 2.11 -25.62
C GLU A 205 4.76 2.97 -26.14
N LEU A 206 5.63 3.41 -25.23
CA LEU A 206 6.79 4.25 -25.56
C LEU A 206 8.07 3.46 -25.76
N GLN A 207 8.21 2.36 -25.03
CA GLN A 207 9.40 1.50 -25.08
C GLN A 207 8.96 0.05 -25.10
N LYS A 208 9.43 -0.72 -26.08
CA LYS A 208 9.29 -2.18 -26.08
C LYS A 208 10.29 -2.75 -25.07
N VAL A 209 9.81 -3.26 -23.96
CA VAL A 209 10.65 -3.98 -23.00
C VAL A 209 10.98 -5.33 -23.63
N GLN A 210 12.21 -5.48 -24.11
CA GLN A 210 12.75 -6.76 -24.59
C GLN A 210 13.68 -7.30 -23.49
N SER A 211 13.13 -8.04 -22.56
CA SER A 211 13.94 -8.85 -21.63
C SER A 211 13.63 -10.32 -21.84
N LYS A 212 14.68 -11.12 -22.03
CA LYS A 212 14.58 -12.59 -22.14
C LYS A 212 14.81 -13.26 -20.76
N ASN A 213 14.51 -12.56 -19.68
CA ASN A 213 14.72 -13.10 -18.35
C ASN A 213 13.80 -14.29 -18.09
N THR A 214 14.34 -15.34 -17.51
CA THR A 214 13.59 -16.50 -17.06
C THR A 214 13.26 -16.38 -15.57
N ILE A 215 12.25 -17.14 -15.11
CA ILE A 215 11.91 -17.24 -13.67
C ILE A 215 13.14 -17.53 -12.83
N LYS A 216 14.02 -18.47 -13.30
CA LYS A 216 15.26 -18.84 -12.60
C LYS A 216 16.23 -17.65 -12.47
N ALA A 217 16.35 -16.82 -13.51
CA ALA A 217 17.20 -15.64 -13.49
C ALA A 217 16.68 -14.58 -12.51
N GLU A 218 15.38 -14.30 -12.51
CA GLU A 218 14.76 -13.34 -11.58
C GLU A 218 14.85 -13.81 -10.11
N LEU A 219 14.61 -15.10 -9.85
CA LEU A 219 14.80 -15.70 -8.53
C LEU A 219 16.27 -15.62 -8.06
N LYS A 220 17.23 -15.88 -8.97
CA LYS A 220 18.66 -15.76 -8.66
C LYS A 220 19.04 -14.31 -8.32
N ASN A 221 18.54 -13.34 -9.08
CA ASN A 221 18.75 -11.91 -8.85
C ASN A 221 18.14 -11.47 -7.51
N LEU A 222 16.92 -11.92 -7.20
CA LEU A 222 16.26 -11.63 -5.94
C LEU A 222 17.03 -12.24 -4.76
N LYS A 223 17.43 -13.52 -4.85
CA LYS A 223 18.23 -14.20 -3.83
C LYS A 223 19.57 -13.49 -3.57
N TYR A 224 20.25 -13.05 -4.63
CA TYR A 224 21.50 -12.31 -4.51
C TYR A 224 21.28 -10.95 -3.80
N SER A 225 20.25 -10.22 -4.21
CA SER A 225 19.89 -8.93 -3.60
C SER A 225 19.50 -9.08 -2.13
N PHE A 226 18.73 -10.13 -1.82
CA PHE A 226 18.34 -10.47 -0.44
C PHE A 226 19.56 -10.78 0.44
N ARG A 227 20.49 -11.61 -0.07
CA ARG A 227 21.73 -11.95 0.63
C ARG A 227 22.57 -10.70 0.93
N ASN A 228 22.64 -9.75 0.00
CA ASN A 228 23.40 -8.52 0.19
C ASN A 228 22.79 -7.60 1.25
N ILE A 229 21.45 -7.49 1.27
CA ILE A 229 20.74 -6.71 2.30
C ILE A 229 20.93 -7.35 3.68
N LEU A 230 20.84 -8.66 3.78
CA LEU A 230 21.02 -9.36 5.07
C LEU A 230 22.43 -9.25 5.64
N LYS A 231 23.46 -8.99 4.79
CA LYS A 231 24.83 -8.69 5.25
C LYS A 231 24.94 -7.33 5.94
N SER A 232 24.12 -6.37 5.53
CA SER A 232 24.09 -5.05 6.15
C SER A 232 23.23 -5.07 7.41
N LYS A 233 23.86 -4.90 8.58
CA LYS A 233 23.15 -4.83 9.87
C LYS A 233 22.09 -3.73 9.90
N ARG A 234 22.35 -2.59 9.25
CA ARG A 234 21.44 -1.43 9.16
C ARG A 234 20.22 -1.73 8.31
N LEU A 235 20.42 -2.19 7.07
CA LEU A 235 19.33 -2.51 6.14
C LEU A 235 18.47 -3.66 6.66
N LYS A 236 19.08 -4.70 7.24
CA LYS A 236 18.36 -5.80 7.89
C LYS A 236 17.47 -5.28 9.02
N SER A 237 18.00 -4.41 9.89
CA SER A 237 17.24 -3.85 11.01
C SER A 237 16.08 -2.99 10.51
N LEU A 238 16.29 -2.15 9.49
CA LEU A 238 15.24 -1.33 8.89
C LEU A 238 14.16 -2.18 8.22
N LEU A 239 14.56 -3.25 7.53
CA LEU A 239 13.62 -4.17 6.88
C LEU A 239 12.69 -4.84 7.90
N ILE A 240 13.26 -5.40 8.99
CA ILE A 240 12.45 -6.03 10.06
C ILE A 240 11.57 -4.99 10.76
N CYS A 241 12.12 -3.79 11.03
CA CYS A 241 11.39 -2.67 11.62
C CYS A 241 10.19 -2.26 10.74
N ASN A 242 10.42 -2.14 9.44
CA ASN A 242 9.38 -1.80 8.49
C ASN A 242 8.29 -2.88 8.45
N SER A 243 8.66 -4.13 8.31
CA SER A 243 7.71 -5.24 8.27
C SER A 243 6.86 -5.35 9.54
N LEU A 244 7.47 -5.19 10.72
CA LEU A 244 6.74 -5.22 12.00
C LEU A 244 5.77 -4.03 12.12
N MET A 245 6.20 -2.82 11.79
CA MET A 245 5.31 -1.64 11.87
C MET A 245 4.17 -1.72 10.86
N VAL A 246 4.43 -2.16 9.63
CA VAL A 246 3.37 -2.35 8.61
C VAL A 246 2.39 -3.43 9.06
N ALA A 247 2.87 -4.54 9.65
CA ALA A 247 2.01 -5.56 10.23
C ALA A 247 1.10 -5.00 11.32
N MET A 248 1.66 -4.23 12.28
CA MET A 248 0.86 -3.56 13.31
C MET A 248 -0.21 -2.66 12.71
N ILE A 249 0.14 -1.83 11.73
CA ILE A 249 -0.80 -0.94 11.06
C ILE A 249 -1.93 -1.74 10.37
N LYS A 250 -1.60 -2.81 9.66
CA LYS A 250 -2.57 -3.62 8.92
C LYS A 250 -3.51 -4.40 9.86
N ILE A 251 -2.98 -5.02 10.90
CA ILE A 251 -3.78 -5.73 11.91
C ILE A 251 -4.73 -4.74 12.60
N LEU A 252 -4.23 -3.58 13.03
CA LEU A 252 -5.06 -2.55 13.67
C LEU A 252 -6.14 -2.00 12.74
N GLN A 253 -5.86 -1.85 11.45
CA GLN A 253 -6.87 -1.40 10.48
C GLN A 253 -8.04 -2.38 10.38
N ASN A 254 -7.77 -3.69 10.43
CA ASN A 254 -8.81 -4.72 10.43
C ASN A 254 -9.53 -4.80 11.77
N LEU A 255 -8.79 -4.94 12.88
CA LEU A 255 -9.39 -5.06 14.21
C LEU A 255 -10.15 -3.79 14.63
N ARG A 256 -9.80 -2.61 14.12
CA ARG A 256 -10.57 -1.38 14.34
C ARG A 256 -12.04 -1.55 13.91
N ASN A 257 -12.28 -2.13 12.75
CA ASN A 257 -13.64 -2.34 12.25
C ASN A 257 -14.40 -3.31 13.16
N THR A 258 -13.72 -4.37 13.60
CA THR A 258 -14.27 -5.33 14.57
C THR A 258 -14.63 -4.62 15.88
N VAL A 259 -13.73 -3.78 16.41
CA VAL A 259 -13.97 -2.99 17.64
C VAL A 259 -15.16 -2.05 17.47
N LEU A 260 -15.27 -1.33 16.35
CA LEU A 260 -16.38 -0.41 16.11
C LEU A 260 -17.73 -1.14 16.08
N LEU A 261 -17.80 -2.33 15.49
CA LEU A 261 -19.01 -3.14 15.52
C LEU A 261 -19.29 -3.69 16.93
N ASP A 262 -18.28 -4.19 17.63
CA ASP A 262 -18.42 -4.80 18.96
C ASP A 262 -18.94 -3.80 20.01
N ILE A 263 -18.55 -2.52 19.91
CA ILE A 263 -19.06 -1.45 20.78
C ILE A 263 -20.38 -0.85 20.30
N GLY A 264 -20.93 -1.30 19.16
CA GLY A 264 -22.23 -0.89 18.65
C GLY A 264 -22.26 0.45 17.92
N VAL A 265 -21.18 0.84 17.25
CA VAL A 265 -21.16 2.04 16.39
C VAL A 265 -21.98 1.78 15.13
N PRO A 266 -22.99 2.62 14.80
CA PRO A 266 -23.77 2.47 13.58
C PRO A 266 -22.92 2.56 12.31
N GLU A 267 -23.22 1.73 11.31
CA GLU A 267 -22.42 1.50 10.10
C GLU A 267 -22.20 2.78 9.27
N GLN A 268 -23.19 3.67 9.23
CA GLN A 268 -23.12 4.95 8.50
C GLN A 268 -21.96 5.84 8.96
N TYR A 269 -21.53 5.72 10.21
CA TYR A 269 -20.45 6.54 10.75
C TYR A 269 -19.04 6.01 10.41
N PHE A 270 -18.91 4.77 9.93
CA PHE A 270 -17.62 4.19 9.58
C PHE A 270 -16.88 5.06 8.55
N GLY A 271 -17.57 5.45 7.47
CA GLY A 271 -16.99 6.30 6.45
C GLY A 271 -16.49 7.66 6.99
N ILE A 272 -17.24 8.27 7.89
CA ILE A 272 -16.86 9.53 8.54
C ILE A 272 -15.61 9.34 9.42
N ILE A 273 -15.60 8.29 10.25
CA ILE A 273 -14.47 7.95 11.12
C ILE A 273 -13.20 7.75 10.27
N PHE A 274 -13.29 7.01 9.16
CA PHE A 274 -12.16 6.79 8.26
C PHE A 274 -11.67 8.08 7.63
N ALA A 275 -12.57 8.93 7.13
CA ALA A 275 -12.21 10.21 6.53
C ALA A 275 -11.46 11.11 7.52
N VAL A 276 -11.98 11.26 8.75
CA VAL A 276 -11.34 12.09 9.80
C VAL A 276 -9.96 11.52 10.18
N LEU A 277 -9.86 10.22 10.40
CA LEU A 277 -8.58 9.58 10.71
C LEU A 277 -7.57 9.73 9.56
N GLY A 278 -8.02 9.65 8.31
CA GLY A 278 -7.20 9.92 7.13
C GLY A 278 -6.63 11.34 7.09
N ILE A 279 -7.47 12.35 7.41
CA ILE A 279 -7.03 13.74 7.52
C ILE A 279 -5.99 13.91 8.63
N ILE A 280 -6.20 13.30 9.80
CA ILE A 280 -5.25 13.31 10.92
C ILE A 280 -3.90 12.74 10.48
N ALA A 281 -3.88 11.60 9.78
CA ALA A 281 -2.65 11.01 9.25
C ALA A 281 -1.95 11.93 8.24
N GLY A 282 -2.70 12.59 7.36
CA GLY A 282 -2.18 13.54 6.39
C GLY A 282 -1.49 14.74 7.05
N ILE A 283 -2.13 15.33 8.06
CA ILE A 283 -1.57 16.45 8.86
C ILE A 283 -0.29 15.99 9.58
N ALA A 284 -0.30 14.80 10.16
CA ALA A 284 0.86 14.23 10.84
C ALA A 284 2.01 13.95 9.86
N ALA A 285 1.73 13.42 8.68
CA ALA A 285 2.72 13.18 7.63
C ALA A 285 3.39 14.48 7.15
N LYS A 286 2.63 15.58 7.02
CA LYS A 286 3.18 16.90 6.68
C LYS A 286 4.23 17.38 7.70
N ASN A 287 4.07 17.01 8.97
CA ASN A 287 4.95 17.41 10.07
C ASN A 287 6.10 16.40 10.34
N GLN A 288 6.34 15.42 9.45
CA GLN A 288 7.33 14.37 9.64
C GLN A 288 8.77 14.90 9.89
N ASP A 289 9.16 16.01 9.25
CA ASP A 289 10.48 16.61 9.45
C ASP A 289 10.66 17.17 10.87
N ARG A 290 9.61 17.77 11.45
CA ARG A 290 9.64 18.24 12.84
C ARG A 290 9.80 17.09 13.81
N ILE A 291 9.08 15.98 13.57
CA ILE A 291 9.19 14.75 14.38
C ILE A 291 10.60 14.20 14.29
N HIS A 292 11.15 14.06 13.08
CA HIS A 292 12.51 13.56 12.87
C HIS A 292 13.57 14.45 13.54
N LYS A 293 13.48 15.77 13.40
CA LYS A 293 14.42 16.71 14.04
C LYS A 293 14.36 16.65 15.57
N LYS A 294 13.14 16.48 16.15
CA LYS A 294 12.93 16.41 17.60
C LYS A 294 13.43 15.11 18.21
N TYR A 295 13.09 13.97 17.59
CA TYR A 295 13.37 12.65 18.17
C TYR A 295 14.63 11.97 17.62
N ARG A 296 15.15 12.42 16.45
CA ARG A 296 16.39 11.92 15.83
C ARG A 296 16.49 10.38 15.85
N ASN A 297 17.48 9.82 16.54
CA ASN A 297 17.69 8.36 16.68
C ASN A 297 16.55 7.62 17.45
N LYS A 298 15.70 8.34 18.15
CA LYS A 298 14.52 7.79 18.85
C LYS A 298 13.25 7.86 18.00
N THR A 299 13.31 8.35 16.76
CA THR A 299 12.11 8.56 15.90
C THR A 299 11.33 7.26 15.68
N LEU A 300 12.02 6.15 15.35
CA LEU A 300 11.35 4.87 15.16
C LEU A 300 10.72 4.34 16.46
N ALA A 301 11.40 4.48 17.58
CA ALA A 301 10.85 4.11 18.89
C ALA A 301 9.61 4.96 19.22
N PHE A 302 9.66 6.27 18.96
CA PHE A 302 8.52 7.19 19.15
C PHE A 302 7.30 6.80 18.32
N LEU A 303 7.50 6.29 17.09
CA LEU A 303 6.40 5.89 16.22
C LEU A 303 5.88 4.48 16.53
N MET A 304 6.76 3.54 16.86
CA MET A 304 6.39 2.13 17.03
C MET A 304 5.80 1.82 18.41
N ILE A 305 6.37 2.39 19.50
CA ILE A 305 5.93 2.07 20.86
C ILE A 305 4.48 2.49 21.11
N PRO A 306 4.03 3.72 20.80
CA PRO A 306 2.62 4.08 20.97
C PRO A 306 1.68 3.24 20.11
N THR A 307 2.11 2.87 18.89
CA THR A 307 1.33 1.97 18.01
C THR A 307 1.18 0.59 18.64
N ALA A 308 2.23 0.02 19.22
CA ALA A 308 2.17 -1.28 19.90
C ALA A 308 1.31 -1.22 21.18
N ILE A 309 1.48 -0.19 22.02
CA ILE A 309 0.70 -0.01 23.24
C ILE A 309 -0.78 0.21 22.92
N SER A 310 -1.12 0.82 21.81
CA SER A 310 -2.52 1.07 21.43
C SER A 310 -3.35 -0.21 21.26
N PHE A 311 -2.73 -1.36 20.94
CA PHE A 311 -3.41 -2.66 20.97
C PHE A 311 -3.89 -3.01 22.39
N LEU A 312 -3.01 -2.85 23.38
CA LEU A 312 -3.33 -3.16 24.78
C LEU A 312 -4.42 -2.23 25.30
N VAL A 313 -4.29 -0.93 25.03
CA VAL A 313 -5.29 0.06 25.45
C VAL A 313 -6.66 -0.22 24.82
N LEU A 314 -6.71 -0.50 23.52
CA LEU A 314 -7.95 -0.87 22.84
C LEU A 314 -8.54 -2.17 23.40
N GLY A 315 -7.71 -3.18 23.63
CA GLY A 315 -8.16 -4.45 24.19
C GLY A 315 -8.81 -4.29 25.58
N VAL A 316 -8.19 -3.51 26.46
CA VAL A 316 -8.74 -3.20 27.77
C VAL A 316 -10.04 -2.40 27.66
N LEU A 317 -10.07 -1.34 26.86
CA LEU A 317 -11.26 -0.51 26.67
C LEU A 317 -12.45 -1.32 26.11
N THR A 318 -12.19 -2.20 25.15
CA THR A 318 -13.22 -3.06 24.56
C THR A 318 -13.70 -4.12 25.58
N ALA A 319 -12.80 -4.68 26.39
CA ALA A 319 -13.15 -5.65 27.42
C ALA A 319 -14.05 -5.07 28.54
N MET A 320 -13.93 -3.77 28.81
CA MET A 320 -14.72 -3.08 29.85
C MET A 320 -16.21 -2.97 29.50
N LYS A 321 -16.62 -3.22 28.25
CA LYS A 321 -18.01 -3.15 27.75
C LYS A 321 -18.76 -1.88 28.18
N ILE A 322 -18.05 -0.74 28.17
CA ILE A 322 -18.62 0.56 28.48
C ILE A 322 -19.58 0.97 27.36
N ASP A 323 -20.69 1.63 27.73
CA ASP A 323 -21.66 2.17 26.75
C ASP A 323 -20.96 2.97 25.64
N VAL A 324 -21.42 2.78 24.40
CA VAL A 324 -20.81 3.39 23.19
C VAL A 324 -20.67 4.91 23.31
N LYS A 325 -21.61 5.58 23.98
CA LYS A 325 -21.57 7.05 24.19
C LYS A 325 -20.31 7.51 24.93
N TYR A 326 -19.80 6.72 25.86
CA TYR A 326 -18.61 7.04 26.66
C TYR A 326 -17.35 6.40 26.12
N SER A 327 -17.45 5.16 25.58
CA SER A 327 -16.29 4.43 25.06
C SER A 327 -15.81 4.97 23.72
N MET A 328 -16.71 5.36 22.81
CA MET A 328 -16.35 5.81 21.47
C MET A 328 -15.41 7.02 21.43
N PRO A 329 -15.59 8.11 22.21
CA PRO A 329 -14.65 9.22 22.21
C PRO A 329 -13.23 8.81 22.64
N ILE A 330 -13.11 7.90 23.63
CA ILE A 330 -11.83 7.44 24.15
C ILE A 330 -11.15 6.53 23.10
N ILE A 331 -11.90 5.60 22.53
CA ILE A 331 -11.43 4.69 21.47
C ILE A 331 -11.00 5.49 20.24
N PHE A 332 -11.76 6.53 19.87
CA PHE A 332 -11.41 7.43 18.77
C PHE A 332 -10.07 8.15 19.01
N VAL A 333 -9.78 8.59 20.23
CA VAL A 333 -8.48 9.18 20.57
C VAL A 333 -7.35 8.14 20.37
N VAL A 334 -7.57 6.89 20.75
CA VAL A 334 -6.56 5.82 20.53
C VAL A 334 -6.34 5.59 19.03
N PHE A 335 -7.41 5.55 18.22
CA PHE A 335 -7.29 5.48 16.76
C PHE A 335 -6.56 6.70 16.18
N ALA A 336 -6.86 7.90 16.67
CA ALA A 336 -6.17 9.12 16.25
C ALA A 336 -4.66 9.05 16.53
N VAL A 337 -4.26 8.55 17.70
CA VAL A 337 -2.83 8.30 18.01
C VAL A 337 -2.19 7.35 17.01
N GLN A 338 -2.85 6.24 16.67
CA GLN A 338 -2.34 5.30 15.66
C GLN A 338 -2.12 5.97 14.30
N TYR A 339 -3.07 6.82 13.86
CA TYR A 339 -2.98 7.53 12.58
C TYR A 339 -1.94 8.65 12.59
N ILE A 340 -1.75 9.32 13.74
CA ILE A 340 -0.65 10.27 13.97
C ILE A 340 0.72 9.57 13.84
N MET A 341 0.84 8.31 14.29
CA MET A 341 2.09 7.54 14.16
C MET A 341 2.27 7.00 12.73
N LYS A 342 1.20 6.49 12.11
CA LYS A 342 1.18 5.92 10.76
C LYS A 342 1.61 6.93 9.68
N GLY A 343 1.06 8.15 9.72
CA GLY A 343 1.29 9.16 8.67
C GLY A 343 2.77 9.47 8.43
N PRO A 344 3.52 9.94 9.44
CA PRO A 344 4.95 10.23 9.33
C PRO A 344 5.79 8.98 9.05
N TYR A 345 5.37 7.82 9.55
CA TYR A 345 6.13 6.59 9.42
C TYR A 345 6.41 6.23 7.96
N TYR A 346 5.40 6.20 7.10
CA TYR A 346 5.56 5.84 5.69
C TYR A 346 6.50 6.80 4.92
N VAL A 347 6.56 8.06 5.32
CA VAL A 347 7.47 9.03 4.70
C VAL A 347 8.90 8.83 5.21
N LEU A 348 9.05 8.68 6.52
CA LEU A 348 10.36 8.57 7.17
C LEU A 348 11.07 7.27 6.84
N ILE A 349 10.36 6.14 6.79
CA ILE A 349 10.97 4.85 6.49
C ILE A 349 11.55 4.81 5.07
N LYS A 350 10.84 5.39 4.08
CA LYS A 350 11.36 5.54 2.71
C LYS A 350 12.61 6.42 2.68
N ARG A 351 12.61 7.51 3.45
CA ARG A 351 13.79 8.38 3.59
C ARG A 351 14.98 7.62 4.18
N TYR A 352 14.76 6.80 5.22
CA TYR A 352 15.84 6.04 5.84
C TYR A 352 16.43 4.98 4.90
N PHE A 353 15.59 4.24 4.18
CA PHE A 353 16.07 3.32 3.14
C PHE A 353 16.89 4.07 2.07
N ASN A 354 16.40 5.21 1.60
CA ASN A 354 17.10 6.01 0.59
C ASN A 354 18.44 6.59 1.07
N ASN A 355 18.57 6.87 2.36
CA ASN A 355 19.81 7.39 2.94
C ASN A 355 20.94 6.34 3.03
N PHE A 356 20.57 5.06 3.07
CA PHE A 356 21.50 3.92 3.15
C PHE A 356 21.74 3.22 1.82
N THR A 357 21.26 3.80 0.71
CA THR A 357 21.34 3.18 -0.62
C THR A 357 21.84 4.18 -1.66
N ASN A 358 22.66 3.71 -2.60
CA ASN A 358 23.01 4.47 -3.79
C ASN A 358 21.92 4.33 -4.87
N SER A 359 21.98 5.13 -5.94
CA SER A 359 20.96 5.16 -7.00
C SER A 359 20.74 3.81 -7.68
N GLU A 360 21.80 3.02 -7.88
CA GLU A 360 21.74 1.72 -8.56
C GLU A 360 21.13 0.61 -7.68
N SER A 361 21.44 0.63 -6.38
CA SER A 361 20.96 -0.38 -5.44
C SER A 361 19.55 -0.09 -4.93
N ARG A 362 19.06 1.15 -5.06
CA ARG A 362 17.77 1.59 -4.51
C ARG A 362 16.58 0.76 -4.97
N ILE A 363 16.49 0.49 -6.28
CA ILE A 363 15.40 -0.31 -6.86
C ILE A 363 15.46 -1.75 -6.33
N LYS A 364 16.65 -2.36 -6.32
CA LYS A 364 16.84 -3.72 -5.81
C LYS A 364 16.46 -3.84 -4.33
N ILE A 365 16.84 -2.84 -3.53
CA ILE A 365 16.55 -2.80 -2.10
C ILE A 365 15.05 -2.60 -1.85
N ALA A 366 14.41 -1.70 -2.60
CA ALA A 366 12.95 -1.52 -2.52
C ALA A 366 12.19 -2.80 -2.88
N THR A 367 12.62 -3.53 -3.91
CA THR A 367 12.03 -4.81 -4.30
C THR A 367 12.16 -5.86 -3.19
N VAL A 368 13.36 -6.00 -2.60
CA VAL A 368 13.59 -6.95 -1.49
C VAL A 368 12.82 -6.54 -0.24
N ASN A 369 12.75 -5.24 0.06
CA ASN A 369 11.97 -4.75 1.19
C ASN A 369 10.47 -5.10 1.01
N ASN A 370 9.89 -4.82 -0.15
CA ASN A 370 8.49 -5.16 -0.44
C ASN A 370 8.22 -6.66 -0.35
N PHE A 371 9.16 -7.47 -0.86
CA PHE A 371 9.07 -8.92 -0.81
C PHE A 371 9.10 -9.45 0.64
N ALA A 372 10.06 -9.01 1.45
CA ALA A 372 10.16 -9.40 2.85
C ALA A 372 9.01 -8.85 3.70
N GLU A 373 8.60 -7.61 3.46
CA GLU A 373 7.46 -6.97 4.11
C GLU A 373 6.19 -7.79 3.88
N ASN A 374 5.85 -8.08 2.63
CA ASN A 374 4.65 -8.85 2.30
C ASN A 374 4.64 -10.22 2.99
N LEU A 375 5.78 -10.93 3.01
CA LEU A 375 5.89 -12.23 3.68
C LEU A 375 5.70 -12.11 5.19
N ILE A 376 6.43 -11.22 5.85
CA ILE A 376 6.39 -11.08 7.31
C ILE A 376 5.01 -10.57 7.76
N VAL A 377 4.45 -9.60 7.03
CA VAL A 377 3.13 -9.02 7.35
C VAL A 377 2.04 -10.09 7.22
N SER A 378 2.04 -10.89 6.15
CA SER A 378 1.05 -11.95 5.98
C SER A 378 1.12 -12.98 7.10
N VAL A 379 2.32 -13.42 7.50
CA VAL A 379 2.50 -14.38 8.62
C VAL A 379 1.96 -13.80 9.93
N LEU A 380 2.26 -12.53 10.25
CA LEU A 380 1.77 -11.90 11.48
C LEU A 380 0.25 -11.68 11.44
N MET A 381 -0.32 -11.36 10.29
CA MET A 381 -1.78 -11.24 10.13
C MET A 381 -2.47 -12.59 10.27
N PHE A 382 -1.94 -13.66 9.69
CA PHE A 382 -2.46 -15.02 9.92
C PHE A 382 -2.39 -15.41 11.38
N GLY A 383 -1.26 -15.13 12.06
CA GLY A 383 -1.15 -15.36 13.51
C GLY A 383 -2.22 -14.63 14.32
N ALA A 384 -2.47 -13.35 13.99
CA ALA A 384 -3.52 -12.57 14.65
C ALA A 384 -4.93 -13.09 14.31
N SER A 385 -5.17 -13.57 13.10
CA SER A 385 -6.47 -14.14 12.70
C SER A 385 -6.77 -15.45 13.42
N PHE A 386 -5.78 -16.32 13.62
CA PHE A 386 -5.96 -17.54 14.42
C PHE A 386 -6.30 -17.23 15.88
N VAL A 387 -5.71 -16.19 16.46
CA VAL A 387 -6.08 -15.76 17.82
C VAL A 387 -7.53 -15.25 17.82
N LEU A 388 -7.92 -14.42 16.82
CA LEU A 388 -9.26 -13.85 16.71
C LEU A 388 -10.36 -14.92 16.46
N ASP A 389 -9.99 -16.06 15.91
CA ASP A 389 -10.91 -17.19 15.69
C ASP A 389 -11.23 -17.95 17.00
N ILE A 390 -10.32 -17.88 17.98
CA ILE A 390 -10.42 -18.62 19.24
C ILE A 390 -10.99 -17.77 20.37
N VAL A 391 -10.61 -16.47 20.44
CA VAL A 391 -10.99 -15.57 21.52
C VAL A 391 -11.63 -14.27 20.99
N PRO A 392 -12.41 -13.57 21.83
CA PRO A 392 -13.03 -12.29 21.47
C PRO A 392 -12.01 -11.24 21.03
N VAL A 393 -12.49 -10.20 20.32
CA VAL A 393 -11.63 -9.11 19.80
C VAL A 393 -10.84 -8.39 20.91
N SER A 394 -11.42 -8.23 22.10
CA SER A 394 -10.77 -7.60 23.25
C SER A 394 -9.55 -8.39 23.71
N GLU A 395 -9.68 -9.70 23.87
CA GLU A 395 -8.59 -10.59 24.25
C GLU A 395 -7.56 -10.73 23.13
N THR A 396 -8.01 -10.82 21.87
CA THR A 396 -7.13 -10.81 20.69
C THR A 396 -6.24 -9.57 20.69
N LEU A 397 -6.80 -8.39 20.91
CA LEU A 397 -6.04 -7.14 20.99
C LEU A 397 -5.00 -7.17 22.11
N ILE A 398 -5.33 -7.73 23.27
CA ILE A 398 -4.40 -7.86 24.39
C ILE A 398 -3.27 -8.83 24.03
N ILE A 399 -3.59 -10.04 23.55
CA ILE A 399 -2.59 -11.07 23.20
C ILE A 399 -1.66 -10.58 22.10
N VAL A 400 -2.22 -10.10 20.97
CA VAL A 400 -1.44 -9.53 19.88
C VAL A 400 -0.65 -8.33 20.36
N GLY A 401 -1.24 -7.47 21.20
CA GLY A 401 -0.60 -6.30 21.80
C GLY A 401 0.62 -6.64 22.63
N ILE A 402 0.56 -7.68 23.47
CA ILE A 402 1.71 -8.20 24.24
C ILE A 402 2.82 -8.65 23.27
N VAL A 403 2.47 -9.47 22.27
CA VAL A 403 3.44 -10.03 21.31
C VAL A 403 4.12 -8.92 20.51
N VAL A 404 3.35 -8.00 19.89
CA VAL A 404 3.94 -6.93 19.07
C VAL A 404 4.73 -5.92 19.92
N THR A 405 4.32 -5.67 21.17
CA THR A 405 5.07 -4.81 22.09
C THR A 405 6.40 -5.46 22.47
N ALA A 406 6.41 -6.74 22.80
CA ALA A 406 7.63 -7.49 23.10
C ALA A 406 8.58 -7.50 21.89
N LEU A 407 8.08 -7.84 20.70
CA LEU A 407 8.85 -7.82 19.46
C LEU A 407 9.41 -6.43 19.17
N THR A 408 8.62 -5.38 19.37
CA THR A 408 9.06 -3.98 19.17
C THR A 408 10.20 -3.63 20.13
N LEU A 409 10.08 -3.96 21.42
CA LEU A 409 11.13 -3.66 22.40
C LEU A 409 12.41 -4.44 22.13
N ILE A 410 12.31 -5.73 21.78
CA ILE A 410 13.46 -6.58 21.42
C ILE A 410 14.16 -5.98 20.18
N LEU A 411 13.40 -5.62 19.16
CA LEU A 411 13.94 -5.04 17.93
C LEU A 411 14.62 -3.70 18.17
N LEU A 412 14.02 -2.81 18.93
CA LEU A 412 14.60 -1.49 19.27
C LEU A 412 15.86 -1.64 20.11
N ARG A 413 15.91 -2.60 21.05
CA ARG A 413 17.13 -2.94 21.81
C ARG A 413 18.23 -3.47 20.89
N TYR A 414 17.88 -4.39 19.98
CA TYR A 414 18.79 -4.91 18.96
C TYR A 414 19.35 -3.77 18.10
N MET A 415 18.49 -2.89 17.59
CA MET A 415 18.93 -1.75 16.79
C MET A 415 19.86 -0.81 17.56
N LYS A 416 19.55 -0.49 18.82
CA LYS A 416 20.41 0.33 19.68
C LYS A 416 21.79 -0.30 19.87
N LYS A 417 21.87 -1.62 20.09
CA LYS A 417 23.13 -2.34 20.32
C LYS A 417 23.95 -2.51 19.04
N THR A 418 23.29 -2.78 17.89
CA THR A 418 23.95 -3.28 16.68
C THR A 418 24.20 -2.16 15.66
N VAL A 419 23.26 -1.21 15.54
CA VAL A 419 23.32 -0.13 14.56
C VAL A 419 23.87 1.15 15.18
N GLY A 420 23.58 1.41 16.46
CA GLY A 420 24.18 2.43 17.31
C GLY A 420 24.28 3.83 16.67
N LEU A 421 23.29 4.23 15.85
CA LEU A 421 23.34 5.51 15.16
C LEU A 421 23.38 6.66 16.16
N LYS A 422 24.51 7.34 16.22
CA LYS A 422 24.65 8.60 16.95
C LYS A 422 23.91 9.71 16.21
N ALA A 423 23.38 10.69 16.95
CA ALA A 423 22.62 11.79 16.38
C ALA A 423 23.35 12.54 15.25
N GLU A 424 24.67 12.59 15.32
CA GLU A 424 25.55 13.23 14.35
C GLU A 424 25.62 12.51 12.98
N GLN A 425 25.23 11.25 12.94
CA GLN A 425 25.27 10.42 11.72
C GLN A 425 24.02 10.54 10.85
N TYR A 426 22.95 11.21 11.32
CA TYR A 426 21.69 11.37 10.59
C TYR A 426 21.74 12.31 9.39
N GLY A 427 22.78 13.13 9.27
CA GLY A 427 22.96 14.06 8.14
C GLY A 427 23.96 13.60 7.09
N LYS A 428 24.74 12.56 7.36
CA LYS A 428 25.74 12.02 6.43
C LYS A 428 25.12 10.96 5.57
N LYS A 429 25.25 11.10 4.25
CA LYS A 429 24.96 10.02 3.29
C LYS A 429 25.94 8.88 3.55
N GLU A 430 25.56 7.91 4.32
CA GLU A 430 26.27 6.65 4.37
C GLU A 430 25.84 5.81 3.19
N ILE A 431 26.71 5.75 2.21
CA ILE A 431 26.58 4.90 1.04
C ILE A 431 27.10 3.52 1.45
N LEU A 432 26.28 2.51 1.27
CA LEU A 432 26.69 1.10 1.34
C LEU A 432 27.32 0.68 0.04
#